data_41508c6ed51df0ff75cb9e7b23561afc
#
_entry.id   41508c6ed51df0ff75cb9e7b23561afc
#
_cell.length_a   1.000
_cell.length_b   1.000
_cell.length_c   1.000
_cell.angle_alpha   90.00
_cell.angle_beta   90.00
_cell.angle_gamma   90.00
#
_symmetry.space_group_name_H-M   'P 1'
#
loop_
_entity.id
_entity.type
_entity.pdbx_description
1 polymer ?
#
loop_
_entity_poly.entity_id
_entity_poly.type
_entity_poly.pdbx_seq_one_letter_code
_entity_poly.pdbx_strand_id
1 'polypeptide(L)'
;VHDLGVLDVNSAYAYMLIGEHHAATSVVAEIDGELVGFITAYILPAQPDIVFVWQVGVAEAGRGRGLATRMLFEILERDACANVRYLDTTIGPSNDPSIALFRGLARRLETGVEESELFSSEMFGDFDDEPHEPEILFRIGPFDRASVIAHDTE
;
A
#
# COMPACT_ATOMS: atom_id res chain seq x y z
N VAL A 1 -13.92 1.57 5.17
CA VAL A 1 -13.10 0.64 5.99
C VAL A 1 -14.00 -0.36 6.71
N HIS A 2 -15.05 0.10 7.41
CA HIS A 2 -16.02 -0.80 8.06
C HIS A 2 -16.59 -1.88 7.13
N ASP A 3 -16.90 -1.52 5.89
CA ASP A 3 -17.51 -2.43 4.91
C ASP A 3 -16.49 -3.39 4.26
N LEU A 4 -15.20 -3.19 4.47
CA LEU A 4 -14.15 -4.03 3.88
C LEU A 4 -13.77 -5.23 4.77
N GLY A 5 -14.09 -5.20 6.06
CA GLY A 5 -14.01 -6.32 7.00
C GLY A 5 -12.63 -6.92 7.29
N VAL A 6 -11.56 -6.32 6.75
CA VAL A 6 -10.18 -6.84 6.81
C VAL A 6 -9.13 -5.81 7.22
N LEU A 7 -9.56 -4.58 7.52
CA LEU A 7 -8.66 -3.49 7.91
C LEU A 7 -9.05 -2.95 9.29
N ASP A 8 -8.04 -2.59 10.06
CA ASP A 8 -8.22 -1.86 11.31
C ASP A 8 -8.93 -0.54 11.06
N VAL A 9 -9.91 -0.25 11.90
CA VAL A 9 -10.70 0.97 11.80
C VAL A 9 -10.00 2.10 12.51
N ASN A 10 -9.37 2.98 11.75
CA ASN A 10 -8.82 4.21 12.27
C ASN A 10 -9.92 5.27 12.47
N SER A 11 -9.61 6.34 13.20
CA SER A 11 -10.55 7.44 13.39
C SER A 11 -10.86 8.13 12.05
N ALA A 12 -12.07 8.69 11.91
CA ALA A 12 -12.42 9.50 10.74
C ALA A 12 -11.43 10.66 10.53
N TYR A 13 -10.92 11.22 11.62
CA TYR A 13 -9.93 12.30 11.58
C TYR A 13 -8.62 11.87 10.93
N ALA A 14 -8.14 10.64 11.19
CA ALA A 14 -6.95 10.09 10.53
C ALA A 14 -7.12 10.05 9.00
N TYR A 15 -8.28 9.59 8.51
CA TYR A 15 -8.56 9.58 7.06
C TYR A 15 -8.69 10.98 6.46
N MET A 16 -9.25 11.95 7.20
CA MET A 16 -9.31 13.34 6.77
C MET A 16 -7.91 13.95 6.62
N LEU A 17 -7.00 13.67 7.56
CA LEU A 17 -5.60 14.11 7.47
C LEU A 17 -4.87 13.48 6.28
N ILE A 18 -5.08 12.20 6.01
CA ILE A 18 -4.53 11.52 4.84
C ILE A 18 -5.06 12.17 3.56
N GLY A 19 -6.36 12.40 3.47
CA GLY A 19 -6.98 13.05 2.31
C GLY A 19 -6.49 14.49 2.08
N GLU A 20 -6.22 15.24 3.13
CA GLU A 20 -5.72 16.61 3.03
C GLU A 20 -4.23 16.67 2.70
N HIS A 21 -3.40 15.86 3.37
CA HIS A 21 -1.95 15.99 3.31
C HIS A 21 -1.26 15.01 2.35
N HIS A 22 -1.91 13.89 2.04
CA HIS A 22 -1.33 12.79 1.27
C HIS A 22 -2.18 12.38 0.05
N ALA A 23 -3.08 13.26 -0.41
CA ALA A 23 -3.91 13.02 -1.59
C ALA A 23 -3.09 12.71 -2.86
N ALA A 24 -1.92 13.35 -3.00
CA ALA A 24 -1.04 13.16 -4.16
C ALA A 24 -0.48 11.72 -4.26
N THR A 25 -0.42 10.99 -3.15
CA THR A 25 0.11 9.62 -3.07
C THR A 25 -0.92 8.59 -2.64
N SER A 26 -2.18 9.00 -2.43
CA SER A 26 -3.30 8.13 -2.08
C SER A 26 -4.31 8.07 -3.23
N VAL A 27 -5.06 6.98 -3.34
CA VAL A 27 -5.99 6.77 -4.45
C VAL A 27 -7.27 6.09 -3.97
N VAL A 28 -8.37 6.37 -4.64
CA VAL A 28 -9.64 5.66 -4.51
C VAL A 28 -10.02 5.05 -5.86
N ALA A 29 -10.76 3.96 -5.83
CA ALA A 29 -11.33 3.33 -7.02
C ALA A 29 -12.84 3.26 -6.89
N GLU A 30 -13.53 3.63 -7.95
CA GLU A 30 -14.99 3.62 -8.05
C GLU A 30 -15.45 2.77 -9.24
N ILE A 31 -16.56 2.08 -9.05
CA ILE A 31 -17.30 1.39 -10.13
C ILE A 31 -18.75 1.88 -10.05
N ASP A 32 -19.25 2.43 -11.14
CA ASP A 32 -20.61 2.97 -11.26
C ASP A 32 -20.97 4.00 -10.14
N GLY A 33 -19.97 4.78 -9.70
CA GLY A 33 -20.12 5.78 -8.64
C GLY A 33 -20.02 5.24 -7.21
N GLU A 34 -19.80 3.95 -7.05
CA GLU A 34 -19.61 3.30 -5.75
C GLU A 34 -18.12 3.10 -5.45
N LEU A 35 -17.69 3.48 -4.26
CA LEU A 35 -16.32 3.29 -3.79
C LEU A 35 -16.04 1.79 -3.56
N VAL A 36 -15.15 1.22 -4.34
CA VAL A 36 -14.80 -0.22 -4.28
C VAL A 36 -13.36 -0.49 -3.85
N GLY A 37 -12.53 0.53 -3.72
CA GLY A 37 -11.17 0.34 -3.26
C GLY A 37 -10.49 1.65 -2.89
N PHE A 38 -9.42 1.54 -2.10
CA PHE A 38 -8.56 2.67 -1.78
C PHE A 38 -7.15 2.21 -1.41
N ILE A 39 -6.19 3.10 -1.58
CA ILE A 39 -4.84 2.99 -1.03
C ILE A 39 -4.50 4.30 -0.34
N THR A 40 -4.00 4.22 0.88
CA THR A 40 -3.38 5.33 1.59
C THR A 40 -1.87 5.16 1.57
N ALA A 41 -1.16 6.18 1.12
CA ALA A 41 0.29 6.16 1.03
C ALA A 41 0.89 7.57 1.19
N TYR A 42 2.17 7.63 1.53
CA TYR A 42 2.91 8.89 1.65
C TYR A 42 4.39 8.70 1.34
N ILE A 43 5.04 9.77 0.91
CA ILE A 43 6.50 9.82 0.76
C ILE A 43 7.14 9.94 2.14
N LEU A 44 8.17 9.13 2.42
CA LEU A 44 8.89 9.23 3.68
C LEU A 44 9.65 10.57 3.76
N PRO A 45 9.43 11.40 4.79
CA PRO A 45 10.07 12.72 4.89
C PRO A 45 11.59 12.66 4.92
N ALA A 46 12.16 11.64 5.57
CA ALA A 46 13.61 11.46 5.68
C ALA A 46 14.25 10.74 4.48
N GLN A 47 13.45 10.09 3.65
CA GLN A 47 13.87 9.29 2.50
C GLN A 47 12.90 9.54 1.34
N PRO A 48 13.00 10.67 0.62
CA PRO A 48 12.02 11.11 -0.37
C PRO A 48 11.99 10.26 -1.64
N ASP A 49 12.90 9.32 -1.79
CA ASP A 49 12.91 8.28 -2.83
C ASP A 49 12.09 7.03 -2.47
N ILE A 50 11.42 7.04 -1.29
CA ILE A 50 10.58 5.95 -0.83
C ILE A 50 9.13 6.43 -0.65
N VAL A 51 8.19 5.72 -1.28
CA VAL A 51 6.76 5.82 -0.98
C VAL A 51 6.38 4.69 -0.02
N PHE A 52 5.74 5.03 1.10
CA PHE A 52 5.23 4.06 2.05
C PHE A 52 3.73 3.86 1.82
N VAL A 53 3.35 2.62 1.53
CA VAL A 53 1.93 2.22 1.42
C VAL A 53 1.47 1.72 2.78
N TRP A 54 0.50 2.43 3.36
CA TRP A 54 -0.03 2.09 4.67
C TRP A 54 -1.20 1.11 4.60
N GLN A 55 -2.26 1.46 3.84
CA GLN A 55 -3.43 0.61 3.73
C GLN A 55 -3.80 0.36 2.27
N VAL A 56 -4.20 -0.87 1.98
CA VAL A 56 -4.81 -1.27 0.70
C VAL A 56 -6.12 -1.98 1.01
N GLY A 57 -7.23 -1.41 0.58
CA GLY A 57 -8.55 -1.99 0.75
C GLY A 57 -9.27 -2.15 -0.58
N VAL A 58 -9.86 -3.33 -0.82
CA VAL A 58 -10.69 -3.61 -1.98
C VAL A 58 -11.96 -4.33 -1.54
N ALA A 59 -13.11 -3.73 -1.80
CA ALA A 59 -14.41 -4.31 -1.53
C ALA A 59 -14.63 -5.57 -2.36
N GLU A 60 -15.52 -6.44 -1.92
CA GLU A 60 -15.84 -7.70 -2.62
C GLU A 60 -16.19 -7.47 -4.09
N ALA A 61 -16.98 -6.44 -4.40
CA ALA A 61 -17.35 -6.06 -5.76
C ALA A 61 -16.15 -5.70 -6.67
N GLY A 62 -15.03 -5.28 -6.09
CA GLY A 62 -13.80 -4.93 -6.81
C GLY A 62 -12.76 -6.07 -6.89
N ARG A 63 -12.96 -7.17 -6.15
CA ARG A 63 -12.00 -8.27 -6.09
C ARG A 63 -11.90 -9.05 -7.39
N GLY A 64 -10.76 -9.72 -7.60
CA GLY A 64 -10.52 -10.54 -8.79
C GLY A 64 -10.33 -9.76 -10.10
N ARG A 65 -10.28 -8.42 -10.05
CA ARG A 65 -10.13 -7.54 -11.23
C ARG A 65 -8.75 -6.89 -11.34
N GLY A 66 -7.79 -7.29 -10.52
CA GLY A 66 -6.46 -6.66 -10.47
C GLY A 66 -6.46 -5.21 -9.97
N LEU A 67 -7.54 -4.78 -9.30
CA LEU A 67 -7.77 -3.38 -8.92
C LEU A 67 -6.69 -2.85 -7.97
N ALA A 68 -6.26 -3.65 -6.98
CA ALA A 68 -5.19 -3.25 -6.07
C ALA A 68 -3.88 -2.96 -6.82
N THR A 69 -3.49 -3.82 -7.75
CA THR A 69 -2.31 -3.61 -8.59
C THR A 69 -2.43 -2.35 -9.44
N ARG A 70 -3.59 -2.12 -10.07
CA ARG A 70 -3.84 -0.90 -10.86
C ARG A 70 -3.74 0.36 -10.02
N MET A 71 -4.29 0.34 -8.81
CA MET A 71 -4.19 1.48 -7.87
C MET A 71 -2.74 1.76 -7.45
N LEU A 72 -1.92 0.71 -7.25
CA LEU A 72 -0.49 0.87 -6.95
C LEU A 72 0.26 1.53 -8.12
N PHE A 73 0.03 1.09 -9.36
CA PHE A 73 0.64 1.72 -10.54
C PHE A 73 0.16 3.16 -10.71
N GLU A 74 -1.14 3.45 -10.56
CA GLU A 74 -1.70 4.80 -10.59
C GLU A 74 -0.96 5.76 -9.64
N ILE A 75 -0.61 5.31 -8.42
CA ILE A 75 0.18 6.11 -7.47
C ILE A 75 1.60 6.33 -7.99
N LEU A 76 2.27 5.25 -8.43
CA LEU A 76 3.68 5.29 -8.85
C LEU A 76 3.89 6.14 -10.12
N GLU A 77 2.88 6.25 -10.99
CA GLU A 77 2.91 7.05 -12.22
C GLU A 77 2.75 8.55 -11.98
N ARG A 78 2.20 8.95 -10.84
CA ARG A 78 1.97 10.36 -10.52
C ARG A 78 3.28 11.15 -10.40
N ASP A 79 3.22 12.43 -10.70
CA ASP A 79 4.38 13.33 -10.59
C ASP A 79 4.94 13.42 -9.17
N ALA A 80 4.09 13.26 -8.15
CA ALA A 80 4.52 13.18 -6.76
C ALA A 80 5.51 12.03 -6.51
N CYS A 81 5.44 10.94 -7.30
CA CYS A 81 6.31 9.79 -7.23
C CYS A 81 7.43 9.77 -8.29
N ALA A 82 7.65 10.88 -9.02
CA ALA A 82 8.62 10.93 -10.12
C ALA A 82 10.04 10.53 -9.74
N ASN A 83 10.43 10.77 -8.49
CA ASN A 83 11.76 10.46 -7.95
C ASN A 83 11.76 9.23 -7.02
N VAL A 84 10.63 8.55 -6.89
CA VAL A 84 10.52 7.34 -6.07
C VAL A 84 11.25 6.19 -6.75
N ARG A 85 12.05 5.47 -5.98
CA ARG A 85 12.82 4.30 -6.39
C ARG A 85 12.48 3.06 -5.59
N TYR A 86 11.81 3.23 -4.45
CA TYR A 86 11.40 2.14 -3.58
C TYR A 86 9.95 2.33 -3.12
N LEU A 87 9.26 1.22 -2.99
CA LEU A 87 7.98 1.17 -2.31
C LEU A 87 8.15 0.31 -1.07
N ASP A 88 7.84 0.90 0.08
CA ASP A 88 7.80 0.22 1.37
C ASP A 88 6.36 -0.03 1.80
N THR A 89 6.14 -1.14 2.45
CA THR A 89 4.89 -1.44 3.17
C THR A 89 5.19 -2.39 4.31
N THR A 90 4.35 -2.44 5.33
CA THR A 90 4.44 -3.47 6.37
C THR A 90 3.30 -4.46 6.26
N ILE A 91 3.59 -5.73 6.50
CA ILE A 91 2.62 -6.83 6.34
C ILE A 91 2.80 -7.82 7.50
N GLY A 92 1.69 -8.14 8.16
CA GLY A 92 1.67 -9.24 9.13
C GLY A 92 1.90 -10.59 8.42
N PRO A 93 2.64 -11.53 9.04
CA PRO A 93 3.00 -12.81 8.43
C PRO A 93 1.82 -13.66 7.94
N SER A 94 0.64 -13.51 8.54
CA SER A 94 -0.57 -14.25 8.15
C SER A 94 -1.33 -13.63 6.98
N ASN A 95 -0.95 -12.43 6.51
CA ASN A 95 -1.66 -11.71 5.45
C ASN A 95 -1.20 -12.14 4.05
N ASP A 96 -1.51 -13.39 3.68
CA ASP A 96 -1.15 -13.96 2.38
C ASP A 96 -1.61 -13.14 1.17
N PRO A 97 -2.83 -12.55 1.14
CA PRO A 97 -3.24 -11.72 0.00
C PRO A 97 -2.35 -10.51 -0.23
N SER A 98 -1.96 -9.80 0.84
CA SER A 98 -1.04 -8.66 0.73
C SER A 98 0.36 -9.10 0.31
N ILE A 99 0.88 -10.18 0.89
CA ILE A 99 2.17 -10.76 0.48
C ILE A 99 2.17 -11.08 -1.02
N ALA A 100 1.12 -11.73 -1.51
CA ALA A 100 0.99 -12.06 -2.92
C ALA A 100 0.91 -10.81 -3.82
N LEU A 101 0.17 -9.77 -3.39
CA LEU A 101 0.03 -8.50 -4.10
C LEU A 101 1.40 -7.83 -4.29
N PHE A 102 2.13 -7.61 -3.19
CA PHE A 102 3.38 -6.86 -3.24
C PHE A 102 4.52 -7.64 -3.90
N ARG A 103 4.59 -8.96 -3.73
CA ARG A 103 5.49 -9.79 -4.53
C ARG A 103 5.13 -9.79 -6.01
N GLY A 104 3.84 -9.73 -6.34
CA GLY A 104 3.34 -9.55 -7.70
C GLY A 104 3.77 -8.22 -8.32
N LEU A 105 3.69 -7.14 -7.54
CA LEU A 105 4.16 -5.82 -7.95
C LEU A 105 5.67 -5.83 -8.26
N ALA A 106 6.48 -6.42 -7.37
CA ALA A 106 7.93 -6.52 -7.57
C ALA A 106 8.28 -7.26 -8.88
N ARG A 107 7.59 -8.37 -9.18
CA ARG A 107 7.77 -9.09 -10.45
C ARG A 107 7.42 -8.23 -11.66
N ARG A 108 6.34 -7.45 -11.59
CA ARG A 108 5.95 -6.54 -12.68
C ARG A 108 6.96 -5.42 -12.89
N LEU A 109 7.52 -4.87 -11.81
CA LEU A 109 8.57 -3.86 -11.86
C LEU A 109 9.97 -4.43 -12.17
N GLU A 110 10.07 -5.75 -12.38
CA GLU A 110 11.32 -6.48 -12.64
C GLU A 110 12.40 -6.22 -11.57
N THR A 111 11.98 -6.15 -10.31
CA THR A 111 12.85 -5.84 -9.17
C THR A 111 12.69 -6.84 -8.02
N GLY A 112 13.55 -6.70 -6.99
CA GLY A 112 13.54 -7.55 -5.80
C GLY A 112 12.63 -7.04 -4.69
N VAL A 113 12.48 -7.89 -3.68
CA VAL A 113 11.85 -7.56 -2.39
C VAL A 113 12.85 -7.88 -1.30
N GLU A 114 13.14 -6.90 -0.43
CA GLU A 114 13.84 -7.10 0.83
C GLU A 114 12.83 -7.15 1.96
N GLU A 115 12.96 -8.14 2.84
CA GLU A 115 12.07 -8.33 3.99
C GLU A 115 12.86 -8.17 5.29
N SER A 116 12.33 -7.39 6.24
CA SER A 116 12.90 -7.23 7.58
C SER A 116 11.80 -6.90 8.59
N GLU A 117 11.94 -7.35 9.83
CA GLU A 117 11.01 -6.94 10.89
C GLU A 117 11.19 -5.44 11.19
N LEU A 118 10.11 -4.66 11.04
CA LEU A 118 10.10 -3.23 11.38
C LEU A 118 9.56 -3.00 12.79
N PHE A 119 8.43 -3.64 13.11
CA PHE A 119 7.80 -3.57 14.42
C PHE A 119 7.59 -4.99 14.93
N SER A 120 8.21 -5.31 16.08
CA SER A 120 7.96 -6.60 16.74
C SER A 120 6.61 -6.61 17.42
N SER A 121 6.05 -7.80 17.66
CA SER A 121 4.79 -7.96 18.41
C SER A 121 4.84 -7.27 19.79
N GLU A 122 6.00 -7.28 20.44
CA GLU A 122 6.21 -6.65 21.75
C GLU A 122 6.04 -5.13 21.73
N MET A 123 6.31 -4.47 20.59
CA MET A 123 6.18 -3.02 20.45
C MET A 123 4.72 -2.55 20.46
N PHE A 124 3.78 -3.42 20.10
CA PHE A 124 2.34 -3.12 20.15
C PHE A 124 1.79 -3.19 21.59
N GLY A 125 2.51 -3.86 22.50
CA GLY A 125 2.11 -3.97 23.91
C GLY A 125 0.76 -4.66 24.08
N ASP A 126 0.13 -4.40 25.26
CA ASP A 126 -1.18 -4.96 25.63
C ASP A 126 -2.33 -3.96 25.30
N PHE A 127 -2.21 -3.18 24.23
CA PHE A 127 -3.22 -2.18 23.87
C PHE A 127 -4.50 -2.78 23.29
N ASP A 128 -4.41 -3.99 22.74
CA ASP A 128 -5.53 -4.76 22.21
C ASP A 128 -5.68 -6.07 23.02
N ASP A 129 -6.90 -6.56 23.15
CA ASP A 129 -7.22 -7.81 23.85
C ASP A 129 -6.61 -9.07 23.17
N GLU A 130 -6.09 -8.93 21.95
CA GLU A 130 -5.41 -9.99 21.20
C GLU A 130 -3.95 -9.58 20.87
N PRO A 131 -3.00 -10.55 20.90
CA PRO A 131 -1.62 -10.28 20.52
C PRO A 131 -1.54 -9.81 19.05
N HIS A 132 -0.93 -8.64 18.81
CA HIS A 132 -0.67 -8.17 17.47
C HIS A 132 0.49 -8.95 16.83
N GLU A 133 0.35 -9.36 15.56
CA GLU A 133 1.47 -9.94 14.80
C GLU A 133 2.58 -8.90 14.61
N PRO A 134 3.84 -9.32 14.40
CA PRO A 134 4.89 -8.39 13.99
C PRO A 134 4.57 -7.79 12.62
N GLU A 135 5.03 -6.58 12.39
CA GLU A 135 4.94 -5.92 11.08
C GLU A 135 6.26 -6.08 10.33
N ILE A 136 6.23 -6.88 9.28
CA ILE A 136 7.37 -7.13 8.41
C ILE A 136 7.41 -6.08 7.32
N LEU A 137 8.50 -5.33 7.26
CA LEU A 137 8.76 -4.39 6.17
C LEU A 137 9.07 -5.17 4.89
N PHE A 138 8.33 -4.86 3.85
CA PHE A 138 8.60 -5.26 2.47
C PHE A 138 9.10 -4.04 1.72
N ARG A 139 10.38 -4.00 1.36
CA ARG A 139 10.95 -2.99 0.49
C ARG A 139 11.09 -3.52 -0.92
N ILE A 140 10.35 -2.92 -1.84
CA ILE A 140 10.32 -3.26 -3.26
C ILE A 140 11.14 -2.24 -4.01
N GLY A 141 12.13 -2.70 -4.75
CA GLY A 141 13.03 -1.83 -5.50
C GLY A 141 14.48 -2.33 -5.54
N PRO A 142 15.41 -1.53 -6.14
CA PRO A 142 15.11 -0.27 -6.79
C PRO A 142 14.37 -0.44 -8.12
N PHE A 143 13.51 0.50 -8.46
CA PHE A 143 12.90 0.64 -9.78
C PHE A 143 13.05 2.08 -10.27
N ASP A 144 12.78 2.33 -11.54
CA ASP A 144 12.76 3.67 -12.12
C ASP A 144 11.39 3.97 -12.75
N ARG A 145 11.18 5.23 -13.11
CA ARG A 145 9.92 5.69 -13.74
C ARG A 145 9.66 4.99 -15.07
N ALA A 146 10.70 4.61 -15.80
CA ALA A 146 10.54 3.91 -17.08
C ALA A 146 9.94 2.52 -16.89
N SER A 147 10.39 1.78 -15.84
CA SER A 147 9.81 0.48 -15.47
C SER A 147 8.34 0.61 -15.07
N VAL A 148 7.98 1.69 -14.36
CA VAL A 148 6.59 1.94 -13.95
C VAL A 148 5.70 2.16 -15.18
N ILE A 149 6.09 3.07 -16.10
CA ILE A 149 5.30 3.44 -17.29
C ILE A 149 5.19 2.29 -18.30
N ALA A 150 6.20 1.44 -18.41
CA ALA A 150 6.19 0.32 -19.37
C ALA A 150 5.04 -0.68 -19.13
N HIS A 151 4.51 -0.75 -17.90
CA HIS A 151 3.45 -1.67 -17.51
C HIS A 151 2.03 -1.15 -17.70
N ASP A 152 1.84 0.14 -17.98
CA ASP A 152 0.51 0.70 -18.29
C ASP A 152 0.05 0.38 -19.73
N THR A 153 0.91 -0.26 -20.53
CA THR A 153 0.64 -0.52 -21.95
C THR A 153 0.19 -1.97 -22.25
N GLU A 154 0.08 -2.83 -21.24
CA GLU A 154 -0.40 -4.22 -21.31
C GLU A 154 -1.72 -4.40 -20.54
#